data_8204641e4472af4a68107dc74417f9d7
#
_entry.id   8204641e4472af4a68107dc74417f9d7
#
_cell.length_a   1.000
_cell.length_b   1.000
_cell.length_c   1.000
_cell.angle_alpha   90.00
_cell.angle_beta   90.00
_cell.angle_gamma   90.00
#
_symmetry.space_group_name_H-M   'P 1'
#
loop_
_entity.id
_entity.type
_entity.pdbx_description
1 polymer ?
#
loop_
_entity_poly.entity_id
_entity_poly.type
_entity_poly.pdbx_seq_one_letter_code
_entity_poly.pdbx_strand_id
1 'polypeptide(L)'
;GSSARMLSKEIATQMRGRALSWEMFPFSFQEFLDYKGIESGGALSTKKRLLVQKAFEEYWETGGFPEVAGLGRNLRIKSHQEYFHTILFRDLVERHDVSHPKAVTDLAHWLVDNTASLYSVNRLTGYLKSLGHKAPKSAVSDYLEWFEDAYFLFTVRIFDPSLARSNTNPKKVYCIDHAL
;
A
#
# COMPACT_ATOMS: atom_id res chain seq x y z
N GLY A 1 -3.48 13.50 -0.68
CA GLY A 1 -4.06 13.04 0.57
C GLY A 1 -4.40 11.57 0.47
N SER A 2 -4.19 10.85 1.55
CA SER A 2 -4.32 9.41 1.68
C SER A 2 -5.71 8.83 1.37
N SER A 3 -6.75 9.60 1.41
CA SER A 3 -8.12 9.17 1.05
C SER A 3 -8.51 9.56 -0.38
N ALA A 4 -7.55 9.60 -1.28
CA ALA A 4 -7.72 10.14 -2.63
C ALA A 4 -8.80 9.44 -3.46
N ARG A 5 -8.96 8.12 -3.34
CA ARG A 5 -9.94 7.38 -4.12
C ARG A 5 -11.38 7.68 -3.72
N MET A 6 -11.65 7.76 -2.41
CA MET A 6 -12.98 8.12 -1.92
C MET A 6 -13.28 9.61 -2.12
N LEU A 7 -12.30 10.47 -1.83
CA LEU A 7 -12.43 11.91 -2.08
C LEU A 7 -12.63 12.20 -3.56
N SER A 8 -11.97 11.48 -4.47
CA SER A 8 -12.16 11.64 -5.92
C SER A 8 -13.55 11.18 -6.37
N LYS A 9 -14.12 10.11 -5.80
CA LYS A 9 -15.50 9.67 -6.06
C LYS A 9 -16.52 10.72 -5.57
N GLU A 10 -16.33 11.27 -4.36
CA GLU A 10 -17.19 12.32 -3.81
C GLU A 10 -17.10 13.61 -4.63
N ILE A 11 -15.89 14.07 -4.95
CA ILE A 11 -15.67 15.25 -5.79
C ILE A 11 -16.21 15.04 -7.20
N ALA A 12 -15.96 13.87 -7.82
CA ALA A 12 -16.47 13.56 -9.15
C ALA A 12 -18.01 13.56 -9.18
N THR A 13 -18.65 13.07 -8.10
CA THR A 13 -20.10 13.10 -7.96
C THR A 13 -20.62 14.55 -7.81
N GLN A 14 -19.96 15.37 -6.98
CA GLN A 14 -20.31 16.78 -6.80
C GLN A 14 -20.07 17.62 -8.07
N MET A 15 -19.01 17.32 -8.80
CA MET A 15 -18.66 18.03 -10.03
C MET A 15 -19.37 17.48 -11.28
N ARG A 16 -20.28 16.52 -11.14
CA ARG A 16 -21.12 15.95 -12.22
C ARG A 16 -20.31 15.58 -13.48
N GLY A 17 -19.19 14.88 -13.29
CA GLY A 17 -18.33 14.43 -14.39
C GLY A 17 -17.45 15.50 -15.05
N ARG A 18 -17.33 16.69 -14.47
CA ARG A 18 -16.46 17.77 -14.96
C ARG A 18 -15.05 17.75 -14.36
N ALA A 19 -14.71 16.71 -13.58
CA ALA A 19 -13.40 16.53 -12.99
C ALA A 19 -12.64 15.40 -13.70
N LEU A 20 -11.35 15.63 -13.99
CA LEU A 20 -10.39 14.60 -14.36
C LEU A 20 -9.61 14.26 -13.09
N SER A 21 -9.62 12.99 -12.71
CA SER A 21 -8.82 12.49 -11.59
C SER A 21 -7.54 11.84 -12.12
N TRP A 22 -6.44 12.14 -11.45
CA TRP A 22 -5.14 11.53 -11.72
C TRP A 22 -4.68 10.80 -10.46
N GLU A 23 -4.26 9.56 -10.62
CA GLU A 23 -3.67 8.79 -9.52
C GLU A 23 -2.17 9.07 -9.46
N MET A 24 -1.66 9.40 -8.27
CA MET A 24 -0.24 9.55 -8.01
C MET A 24 0.19 8.48 -7.03
N PHE A 25 1.27 7.80 -7.38
CA PHE A 25 1.88 6.75 -6.55
C PHE A 25 3.23 7.24 -6.02
N PRO A 26 3.79 6.59 -4.99
CA PRO A 26 5.20 6.76 -4.63
C PRO A 26 6.10 6.52 -5.83
N PHE A 27 7.32 7.05 -5.80
CA PHE A 27 8.29 6.83 -6.87
C PHE A 27 8.45 5.34 -7.19
N SER A 28 8.34 4.98 -8.45
CA SER A 28 8.93 3.75 -8.95
C SER A 28 10.45 3.84 -8.89
N PHE A 29 11.15 2.71 -8.96
CA PHE A 29 12.62 2.75 -8.99
C PHE A 29 13.17 3.57 -10.16
N GLN A 30 12.49 3.56 -11.32
CA GLN A 30 12.89 4.39 -12.46
C GLN A 30 12.78 5.88 -12.14
N GLU A 31 11.65 6.32 -11.57
CA GLU A 31 11.47 7.72 -11.16
C GLU A 31 12.45 8.13 -10.06
N PHE A 32 12.80 7.21 -9.18
CA PHE A 32 13.86 7.46 -8.18
C PHE A 32 15.24 7.64 -8.83
N LEU A 33 15.58 6.86 -9.87
CA LEU A 33 16.81 7.06 -10.63
C LEU A 33 16.81 8.42 -11.34
N ASP A 34 15.69 8.80 -11.94
CA ASP A 34 15.53 10.09 -12.60
C ASP A 34 15.66 11.26 -11.59
N TYR A 35 15.06 11.12 -10.40
CA TYR A 35 15.22 12.07 -9.29
C TYR A 35 16.69 12.22 -8.85
N LYS A 36 17.47 11.13 -8.87
CA LYS A 36 18.91 11.12 -8.56
C LYS A 36 19.79 11.55 -9.74
N GLY A 37 19.23 11.79 -10.92
CA GLY A 37 20.00 12.10 -12.12
C GLY A 37 20.82 10.91 -12.65
N ILE A 38 20.39 9.68 -12.40
CA ILE A 38 21.08 8.45 -12.80
C ILE A 38 20.42 7.88 -14.05
N GLU A 39 21.13 7.93 -15.17
CA GLU A 39 20.67 7.33 -16.42
C GLU A 39 20.69 5.79 -16.32
N SER A 40 19.56 5.14 -16.61
CA SER A 40 19.39 3.68 -16.58
C SER A 40 19.17 3.05 -17.96
N GLY A 41 19.07 3.86 -19.03
CA GLY A 41 18.81 3.40 -20.39
C GLY A 41 20.03 2.92 -21.14
N GLY A 42 19.83 2.01 -22.11
CA GLY A 42 20.86 1.52 -23.03
C GLY A 42 21.87 0.54 -22.42
N ALA A 43 22.99 0.31 -23.10
CA ALA A 43 24.07 -0.56 -22.63
C ALA A 43 24.80 0.11 -21.45
N LEU A 44 24.66 -0.46 -20.28
CA LEU A 44 25.28 0.06 -19.06
C LEU A 44 26.76 -0.37 -18.98
N SER A 45 27.68 0.59 -18.87
CA SER A 45 29.05 0.30 -18.46
C SER A 45 29.08 -0.27 -17.04
N THR A 46 30.16 -0.96 -16.65
CA THR A 46 30.34 -1.50 -15.30
C THR A 46 30.15 -0.41 -14.23
N LYS A 47 30.66 0.80 -14.46
CA LYS A 47 30.51 1.93 -13.55
C LYS A 47 29.03 2.36 -13.39
N LYS A 48 28.29 2.48 -14.51
CA LYS A 48 26.85 2.82 -14.45
C LYS A 48 26.04 1.73 -13.75
N ARG A 49 26.36 0.44 -13.98
CA ARG A 49 25.68 -0.67 -13.29
C ARG A 49 25.85 -0.61 -11.78
N LEU A 50 27.08 -0.32 -11.30
CA LEU A 50 27.33 -0.15 -9.87
C LEU A 50 26.58 1.04 -9.28
N LEU A 51 26.44 2.15 -10.01
CA LEU A 51 25.62 3.31 -9.56
C LEU A 51 24.15 2.95 -9.46
N VAL A 52 23.61 2.24 -10.44
CA VAL A 52 22.21 1.77 -10.42
C VAL A 52 21.97 0.80 -9.26
N GLN A 53 22.90 -0.14 -9.02
CA GLN A 53 22.81 -1.07 -7.90
C GLN A 53 22.81 -0.33 -6.55
N LYS A 54 23.74 0.62 -6.36
CA LYS A 54 23.78 1.43 -5.14
C LYS A 54 22.52 2.27 -4.95
N ALA A 55 21.97 2.83 -6.03
CA ALA A 55 20.71 3.55 -5.99
C ALA A 55 19.53 2.62 -5.64
N PHE A 56 19.57 1.36 -6.08
CA PHE A 56 18.55 0.37 -5.69
C PHE A 56 18.61 0.05 -4.20
N GLU A 57 19.80 -0.14 -3.63
CA GLU A 57 19.99 -0.35 -2.19
C GLU A 57 19.46 0.85 -1.39
N GLU A 58 19.76 2.07 -1.86
CA GLU A 58 19.22 3.28 -1.25
C GLU A 58 17.68 3.37 -1.37
N TYR A 59 17.12 3.09 -2.54
CA TYR A 59 15.69 3.06 -2.78
C TYR A 59 14.99 2.04 -1.89
N TRP A 60 15.59 0.84 -1.75
CA TRP A 60 15.07 -0.22 -0.91
C TRP A 60 14.95 0.19 0.57
N GLU A 61 15.90 0.97 1.07
CA GLU A 61 15.87 1.50 2.44
C GLU A 61 15.01 2.76 2.60
N THR A 62 14.86 3.52 1.52
CA THR A 62 14.21 4.85 1.56
C THR A 62 12.71 4.77 1.33
N GLY A 63 12.27 3.82 0.48
CA GLY A 63 10.93 3.82 -0.06
C GLY A 63 10.76 4.80 -1.22
N GLY A 64 9.56 4.85 -1.75
CA GLY A 64 9.19 5.67 -2.90
C GLY A 64 8.50 6.98 -2.55
N PHE A 65 8.23 7.30 -1.29
CA PHE A 65 7.61 8.59 -0.95
C PHE A 65 8.59 9.74 -1.21
N PRO A 66 8.26 10.70 -2.11
CA PRO A 66 9.18 11.79 -2.49
C PRO A 66 9.69 12.61 -1.30
N GLU A 67 8.83 12.84 -0.31
CA GLU A 67 9.13 13.66 0.86
C GLU A 67 10.26 13.08 1.72
N VAL A 68 10.43 11.75 1.68
CA VAL A 68 11.44 11.08 2.52
C VAL A 68 12.76 10.85 1.79
N ALA A 69 12.79 10.99 0.47
CA ALA A 69 13.95 10.68 -0.36
C ALA A 69 15.21 11.47 -0.01
N GLY A 70 15.07 12.69 0.53
CA GLY A 70 16.17 13.55 0.98
C GLY A 70 16.45 13.52 2.48
N LEU A 71 15.70 12.73 3.28
CA LEU A 71 15.81 12.74 4.73
C LEU A 71 16.89 11.78 5.24
N GLY A 72 17.51 12.12 6.36
CA GLY A 72 18.37 11.18 7.09
C GLY A 72 17.57 10.02 7.70
N ARG A 73 18.24 8.88 7.95
CA ARG A 73 17.62 7.61 8.34
C ARG A 73 16.58 7.73 9.47
N ASN A 74 16.92 8.44 10.56
CA ASN A 74 16.01 8.54 11.71
C ASN A 74 14.72 9.30 11.40
N LEU A 75 14.80 10.35 10.56
CA LEU A 75 13.63 11.11 10.13
C LEU A 75 12.80 10.30 9.15
N ARG A 76 13.42 9.52 8.26
CA ARG A 76 12.70 8.60 7.35
C ARG A 76 11.87 7.59 8.12
N ILE A 77 12.48 6.87 9.07
CA ILE A 77 11.78 5.88 9.90
C ILE A 77 10.58 6.53 10.59
N LYS A 78 10.79 7.69 11.21
CA LYS A 78 9.71 8.42 11.87
C LYS A 78 8.62 8.83 10.90
N SER A 79 8.96 9.31 9.71
CA SER A 79 7.99 9.69 8.68
C SER A 79 7.16 8.50 8.20
N HIS A 80 7.78 7.33 7.96
CA HIS A 80 7.04 6.11 7.58
C HIS A 80 6.11 5.64 8.69
N GLN A 81 6.54 5.68 9.95
CA GLN A 81 5.68 5.36 11.09
C GLN A 81 4.49 6.32 11.18
N GLU A 82 4.70 7.61 10.96
CA GLU A 82 3.61 8.60 10.92
C GLU A 82 2.66 8.39 9.73
N TYR A 83 3.17 8.02 8.54
CA TYR A 83 2.33 7.69 7.39
C TYR A 83 1.47 6.46 7.67
N PHE A 84 2.08 5.38 8.16
CA PHE A 84 1.37 4.17 8.56
C PHE A 84 0.26 4.48 9.56
N HIS A 85 0.61 5.23 10.61
CA HIS A 85 -0.34 5.61 11.67
C HIS A 85 -1.48 6.50 11.14
N THR A 86 -1.15 7.49 10.31
CA THR A 86 -2.14 8.41 9.73
C THR A 86 -3.11 7.67 8.83
N ILE A 87 -2.62 6.78 7.96
CA ILE A 87 -3.47 5.98 7.08
C ILE A 87 -4.41 5.10 7.91
N LEU A 88 -3.89 4.40 8.93
CA LEU A 88 -4.72 3.50 9.73
C LEU A 88 -5.75 4.24 10.57
N PHE A 89 -5.36 5.27 11.30
CA PHE A 89 -6.26 5.89 12.27
C PHE A 89 -7.17 6.93 11.63
N ARG A 90 -6.64 7.83 10.83
CA ARG A 90 -7.42 8.92 10.24
C ARG A 90 -8.23 8.47 9.04
N ASP A 91 -7.60 7.71 8.12
CA ASP A 91 -8.24 7.40 6.85
C ASP A 91 -9.09 6.12 6.91
N LEU A 92 -8.88 5.26 7.90
CA LEU A 92 -9.64 4.04 8.08
C LEU A 92 -10.51 4.08 9.33
N VAL A 93 -9.91 4.15 10.51
CA VAL A 93 -10.65 3.99 11.77
C VAL A 93 -11.65 5.12 12.00
N GLU A 94 -11.21 6.38 11.92
CA GLU A 94 -12.08 7.54 12.11
C GLU A 94 -13.11 7.67 11.00
N ARG A 95 -12.69 7.45 9.75
CA ARG A 95 -13.57 7.64 8.59
C ARG A 95 -14.70 6.64 8.51
N HIS A 96 -14.45 5.39 8.89
CA HIS A 96 -15.44 4.31 8.82
C HIS A 96 -16.10 3.98 10.16
N ASP A 97 -15.87 4.82 11.19
CA ASP A 97 -16.40 4.61 12.54
C ASP A 97 -16.21 3.16 13.03
N VAL A 98 -14.96 2.69 12.93
CA VAL A 98 -14.63 1.29 13.17
C VAL A 98 -14.81 0.92 14.63
N SER A 99 -15.75 0.02 14.92
CA SER A 99 -16.04 -0.44 16.29
C SER A 99 -14.91 -1.21 16.95
N HIS A 100 -13.97 -1.79 16.15
CA HIS A 100 -12.84 -2.59 16.65
C HIS A 100 -11.50 -2.14 16.04
N PRO A 101 -10.98 -0.94 16.40
CA PRO A 101 -9.75 -0.39 15.82
C PRO A 101 -8.54 -1.31 15.93
N LYS A 102 -8.41 -2.01 17.06
CA LYS A 102 -7.31 -2.94 17.29
C LYS A 102 -7.29 -4.10 16.29
N ALA A 103 -8.46 -4.62 15.91
CA ALA A 103 -8.53 -5.68 14.90
C ALA A 103 -8.05 -5.21 13.53
N VAL A 104 -8.36 -3.96 13.14
CA VAL A 104 -7.87 -3.34 11.90
C VAL A 104 -6.37 -3.16 11.94
N THR A 105 -5.83 -2.66 13.06
CA THR A 105 -4.39 -2.48 13.24
C THR A 105 -3.62 -3.79 13.17
N ASP A 106 -4.08 -4.82 13.90
CA ASP A 106 -3.44 -6.14 13.90
C ASP A 106 -3.51 -6.79 12.51
N LEU A 107 -4.61 -6.58 11.78
CA LEU A 107 -4.74 -7.04 10.39
C LEU A 107 -3.78 -6.31 9.45
N ALA A 108 -3.65 -4.99 9.59
CA ALA A 108 -2.73 -4.19 8.80
C ALA A 108 -1.28 -4.65 8.98
N HIS A 109 -0.83 -4.82 10.23
CA HIS A 109 0.50 -5.35 10.52
C HIS A 109 0.71 -6.73 9.90
N TRP A 110 -0.27 -7.63 10.05
CA TRP A 110 -0.16 -8.96 9.44
C TRP A 110 0.02 -8.88 7.91
N LEU A 111 -0.73 -8.00 7.24
CA LEU A 111 -0.68 -7.86 5.79
C LEU A 111 0.66 -7.25 5.32
N VAL A 112 1.19 -6.28 6.05
CA VAL A 112 2.51 -5.69 5.78
C VAL A 112 3.61 -6.73 5.95
N ASP A 113 3.62 -7.46 7.08
CA ASP A 113 4.60 -8.50 7.37
C ASP A 113 4.55 -9.69 6.37
N ASN A 114 3.39 -9.89 5.73
CA ASN A 114 3.18 -10.95 4.75
C ASN A 114 3.04 -10.40 3.31
N THR A 115 3.67 -9.28 3.00
CA THR A 115 3.70 -8.71 1.64
C THR A 115 4.17 -9.77 0.62
N ALA A 116 3.58 -9.76 -0.57
CA ALA A 116 3.75 -10.72 -1.66
C ALA A 116 3.27 -12.15 -1.37
N SER A 117 2.73 -12.43 -0.18
CA SER A 117 2.20 -13.74 0.21
C SER A 117 0.73 -13.90 -0.16
N LEU A 118 0.32 -15.15 -0.32
CA LEU A 118 -1.08 -15.50 -0.55
C LEU A 118 -1.89 -15.39 0.75
N TYR A 119 -3.06 -14.76 0.65
CA TYR A 119 -4.03 -14.72 1.73
C TYR A 119 -5.43 -15.10 1.24
N SER A 120 -6.28 -15.48 2.19
CA SER A 120 -7.72 -15.59 2.01
C SER A 120 -8.44 -14.96 3.18
N VAL A 121 -9.67 -14.49 2.97
CA VAL A 121 -10.50 -13.90 4.05
C VAL A 121 -10.68 -14.89 5.21
N ASN A 122 -10.80 -16.18 4.91
CA ASN A 122 -10.90 -17.23 5.93
C ASN A 122 -9.66 -17.28 6.83
N ARG A 123 -8.45 -17.24 6.24
CA ARG A 123 -7.18 -17.25 6.97
C ARG A 123 -7.05 -16.01 7.84
N LEU A 124 -7.37 -14.83 7.31
CA LEU A 124 -7.32 -13.57 8.05
C LEU A 124 -8.33 -13.53 9.20
N THR A 125 -9.55 -14.02 8.96
CA THR A 125 -10.57 -14.14 10.02
C THR A 125 -10.08 -15.10 11.12
N GLY A 126 -9.48 -16.23 10.75
CA GLY A 126 -8.87 -17.16 11.69
C GLY A 126 -7.75 -16.54 12.51
N TYR A 127 -6.88 -15.77 11.88
CA TYR A 127 -5.80 -15.02 12.54
C TYR A 127 -6.36 -14.02 13.56
N LEU A 128 -7.32 -13.17 13.18
CA LEU A 128 -7.93 -12.21 14.10
C LEU A 128 -8.62 -12.93 15.28
N LYS A 129 -9.29 -14.06 15.01
CA LYS A 129 -9.90 -14.87 16.06
C LYS A 129 -8.85 -15.42 17.03
N SER A 130 -7.69 -15.87 16.56
CA SER A 130 -6.60 -16.35 17.42
C SER A 130 -6.04 -15.27 18.35
N LEU A 131 -6.14 -14.00 17.96
CA LEU A 131 -5.81 -12.84 18.78
C LEU A 131 -6.95 -12.38 19.72
N GLY A 132 -8.08 -13.10 19.71
CA GLY A 132 -9.24 -12.80 20.56
C GLY A 132 -10.23 -11.77 19.95
N HIS A 133 -10.02 -11.34 18.70
CA HIS A 133 -10.94 -10.42 18.04
C HIS A 133 -12.21 -11.12 17.54
N LYS A 134 -13.36 -10.49 17.76
CA LYS A 134 -14.66 -10.95 17.25
C LYS A 134 -15.02 -10.25 15.93
N ALA A 135 -14.16 -10.43 14.90
CA ALA A 135 -14.40 -9.88 13.58
C ALA A 135 -15.02 -10.94 12.65
N PRO A 136 -16.26 -10.75 12.17
CA PRO A 136 -16.87 -11.64 11.19
C PRO A 136 -16.18 -11.49 9.82
N LYS A 137 -16.36 -12.48 8.93
CA LYS A 137 -15.76 -12.45 7.58
C LYS A 137 -16.14 -11.22 6.77
N SER A 138 -17.36 -10.73 6.92
CA SER A 138 -17.83 -9.50 6.27
C SER A 138 -16.96 -8.31 6.68
N ALA A 139 -16.76 -8.11 7.99
CA ALA A 139 -15.92 -7.02 8.49
C ALA A 139 -14.47 -7.13 7.99
N VAL A 140 -13.90 -8.35 7.92
CA VAL A 140 -12.55 -8.54 7.35
C VAL A 140 -12.52 -8.17 5.87
N SER A 141 -13.57 -8.48 5.12
CA SER A 141 -13.68 -8.06 3.70
C SER A 141 -13.79 -6.55 3.57
N ASP A 142 -14.58 -5.90 4.43
CA ASP A 142 -14.72 -4.44 4.46
C ASP A 142 -13.37 -3.77 4.81
N TYR A 143 -12.62 -4.30 5.77
CA TYR A 143 -11.28 -3.79 6.12
C TYR A 143 -10.31 -3.86 4.93
N LEU A 144 -10.34 -4.96 4.17
CA LEU A 144 -9.50 -5.10 2.98
C LEU A 144 -9.87 -4.10 1.89
N GLU A 145 -11.16 -3.85 1.66
CA GLU A 145 -11.63 -2.85 0.73
C GLU A 145 -11.20 -1.44 1.16
N TRP A 146 -11.31 -1.12 2.44
CA TRP A 146 -10.89 0.18 2.96
C TRP A 146 -9.37 0.38 2.87
N PHE A 147 -8.57 -0.67 3.06
CA PHE A 147 -7.12 -0.60 2.84
C PHE A 147 -6.78 -0.30 1.37
N GLU A 148 -7.52 -0.89 0.42
CA GLU A 148 -7.35 -0.59 -1.01
C GLU A 148 -7.79 0.84 -1.34
N ASP A 149 -8.92 1.28 -0.81
CA ASP A 149 -9.45 2.63 -1.02
C ASP A 149 -8.57 3.74 -0.41
N ALA A 150 -7.88 3.43 0.69
CA ALA A 150 -6.89 4.32 1.30
C ALA A 150 -5.52 4.29 0.60
N TYR A 151 -5.34 3.51 -0.48
CA TYR A 151 -4.04 3.27 -1.11
C TYR A 151 -2.98 2.77 -0.13
N PHE A 152 -3.37 2.02 0.88
CA PHE A 152 -2.46 1.40 1.81
C PHE A 152 -1.90 0.09 1.27
N LEU A 153 -2.78 -0.72 0.66
CA LEU A 153 -2.48 -2.03 0.10
C LEU A 153 -3.08 -2.16 -1.30
N PHE A 154 -2.51 -3.08 -2.08
CA PHE A 154 -3.09 -3.58 -3.32
C PHE A 154 -3.25 -5.08 -3.25
N THR A 155 -4.36 -5.59 -3.79
CA THR A 155 -4.55 -7.03 -3.91
C THR A 155 -4.45 -7.48 -5.35
N VAL A 156 -3.68 -8.54 -5.60
CA VAL A 156 -3.51 -9.13 -6.92
C VAL A 156 -4.20 -10.48 -6.95
N ARG A 157 -5.17 -10.63 -7.84
CA ARG A 157 -5.91 -11.88 -8.05
C ARG A 157 -5.08 -12.86 -8.87
N ILE A 158 -5.28 -14.15 -8.66
CA ILE A 158 -4.77 -15.19 -9.55
C ILE A 158 -5.46 -15.05 -10.90
N PHE A 159 -4.69 -15.12 -11.98
CA PHE A 159 -5.26 -15.23 -13.31
C PHE A 159 -5.97 -16.58 -13.46
N ASP A 160 -7.27 -16.57 -13.69
CA ASP A 160 -8.11 -17.75 -13.98
C ASP A 160 -9.14 -17.36 -15.04
N PRO A 161 -9.34 -18.15 -16.09
CA PRO A 161 -10.38 -17.91 -17.09
C PRO A 161 -11.80 -17.82 -16.49
N SER A 162 -12.02 -18.47 -15.35
CA SER A 162 -13.27 -18.37 -14.60
C SER A 162 -13.23 -17.20 -13.62
N LEU A 163 -14.07 -16.19 -13.83
CA LEU A 163 -14.23 -15.04 -12.92
C LEU A 163 -14.62 -15.49 -11.51
N ALA A 164 -15.45 -16.53 -11.37
CA ALA A 164 -15.84 -17.06 -10.08
C ALA A 164 -14.63 -17.61 -9.32
N ARG A 165 -13.77 -18.38 -9.97
CA ARG A 165 -12.53 -18.89 -9.38
C ARG A 165 -11.53 -17.79 -9.07
N SER A 166 -11.34 -16.82 -9.98
CA SER A 166 -10.47 -15.67 -9.76
C SER A 166 -10.89 -14.86 -8.53
N ASN A 167 -12.19 -14.75 -8.24
CA ASN A 167 -12.72 -14.03 -7.10
C ASN A 167 -12.61 -14.82 -5.77
N THR A 168 -12.73 -16.14 -5.81
CA THR A 168 -12.73 -17.00 -4.62
C THR A 168 -11.34 -17.52 -4.23
N ASN A 169 -10.42 -17.58 -5.19
CA ASN A 169 -9.04 -18.01 -4.94
C ASN A 169 -8.28 -17.04 -4.04
N PRO A 170 -7.25 -17.53 -3.31
CA PRO A 170 -6.35 -16.67 -2.57
C PRO A 170 -5.74 -15.59 -3.44
N LYS A 171 -5.57 -14.41 -2.88
CA LYS A 171 -4.96 -13.24 -3.53
C LYS A 171 -3.58 -12.97 -2.93
N LYS A 172 -2.72 -12.30 -3.67
CA LYS A 172 -1.50 -11.71 -3.11
C LYS A 172 -1.77 -10.29 -2.64
N VAL A 173 -1.09 -9.88 -1.58
CA VAL A 173 -1.13 -8.51 -1.06
C VAL A 173 0.20 -7.82 -1.30
N TYR A 174 0.16 -6.53 -1.62
CA TYR A 174 1.33 -5.66 -1.76
C TYR A 174 1.05 -4.32 -1.08
N CYS A 175 2.04 -3.80 -0.36
CA CYS A 175 1.94 -2.44 0.19
C CYS A 175 2.12 -1.38 -0.89
N ILE A 176 1.59 -0.18 -0.67
CA ILE A 176 1.80 0.98 -1.55
C ILE A 176 3.28 1.35 -1.66
N ASP A 177 4.00 1.16 -0.57
CA ASP A 177 5.42 1.41 -0.46
C ASP A 177 6.08 0.28 0.34
N HIS A 178 7.25 -0.14 -0.09
CA HIS A 178 7.99 -1.25 0.53
C HIS A 178 8.73 -0.84 1.81
N ALA A 179 8.77 0.43 2.14
CA ALA A 179 9.39 0.94 3.36
C ALA A 179 8.39 1.24 4.49
N LEU A 180 7.07 1.04 4.24
CA LEU A 180 6.04 1.05 5.27
C LEU A 180 6.07 -0.26 6.03
#